data_15d887b3121a72695044813e09ef7e7b
#
_entry.id   15d887b3121a72695044813e09ef7e7b
#
_cell.length_a   1.000
_cell.length_b   1.000
_cell.length_c   1.000
_cell.angle_alpha   90.00
_cell.angle_beta   90.00
_cell.angle_gamma   90.00
#
_symmetry.space_group_name_H-M   'P 1'
#
loop_
_entity.id
_entity.type
_entity.pdbx_description
1 polymer ?
#
loop_
_entity_poly.entity_id
_entity_poly.type
_entity_poly.pdbx_seq_one_letter_code
_entity_poly.pdbx_strand_id
1 'polypeptide(L)'
;SVDLPAPFFYRKSKRAVLHDFSLSLEKGRVYGLLGKNGAGKSTLLYLMSGLLTPKSGRVLYHGTDVRRRLPVTFQDMFLVPEEFDLPPVSLISYVELNSPFYPRFSKEDMVKYLHYFEMDINIDLGALSMGQKKKVFMSFALATNTSLLLMDEPTNGLDIPGKSQFRKFIASGMTDDKTILISTHQVRDIDKVLDHVLIMDNSRVLLNESVMGICDKLLFTESDDRTLLQSSLYSAPSIQGNFLLLPNESGEDSEINLELLFNATLAVPERISALFHTKQTEL
;
A
#
# COMPACT_ATOMS: atom_id res chain seq x y z
N SER A 1 -5.38 1.26 14.79
CA SER A 1 -3.98 0.95 14.45
C SER A 1 -3.79 -0.54 14.20
N VAL A 2 -2.86 -0.86 13.34
CA VAL A 2 -2.35 -2.22 13.15
C VAL A 2 -0.90 -2.22 13.58
N ASP A 3 -0.56 -3.09 14.52
CA ASP A 3 0.78 -3.15 15.09
C ASP A 3 1.36 -4.55 14.94
N LEU A 4 2.62 -4.59 14.46
CA LEU A 4 3.44 -5.79 14.40
C LEU A 4 4.68 -5.57 15.29
N PRO A 5 4.56 -5.81 16.59
CA PRO A 5 5.68 -5.62 17.51
C PRO A 5 6.80 -6.64 17.24
N ALA A 6 8.02 -6.19 17.38
CA ALA A 6 9.22 -7.02 17.21
C ALA A 6 9.39 -8.06 18.34
N PRO A 7 10.12 -9.15 18.10
CA PRO A 7 10.56 -9.64 16.79
C PRO A 7 9.44 -10.37 16.05
N PHE A 8 9.20 -9.99 14.81
CA PHE A 8 8.20 -10.61 13.96
C PHE A 8 8.87 -11.54 12.96
N PHE A 9 8.36 -12.77 12.83
CA PHE A 9 8.94 -13.77 11.95
C PHE A 9 7.87 -14.63 11.27
N TYR A 10 7.94 -14.74 9.95
CA TYR A 10 7.16 -15.69 9.16
C TYR A 10 8.04 -16.45 8.19
N ARG A 11 7.82 -17.75 8.10
CA ARG A 11 8.57 -18.66 7.22
C ARG A 11 7.63 -19.53 6.42
N LYS A 12 7.76 -19.50 5.10
CA LYS A 12 7.10 -20.43 4.19
C LYS A 12 8.12 -21.54 3.83
N SER A 13 7.86 -22.79 4.25
CA SER A 13 8.78 -23.92 4.08
C SER A 13 10.14 -23.67 4.80
N LYS A 14 11.26 -23.80 4.09
CA LYS A 14 12.62 -23.61 4.64
C LYS A 14 13.12 -22.17 4.58
N ARG A 15 12.45 -21.26 3.84
CA ARG A 15 12.87 -19.86 3.64
C ARG A 15 12.11 -18.93 4.57
N ALA A 16 12.83 -18.04 5.25
CA ALA A 16 12.22 -16.92 5.95
C ALA A 16 11.61 -15.97 4.92
N VAL A 17 10.37 -15.53 5.14
CA VAL A 17 9.67 -14.60 4.26
C VAL A 17 9.60 -13.22 4.89
N LEU A 18 9.52 -13.17 6.22
CA LEU A 18 9.56 -11.94 7.02
C LEU A 18 10.28 -12.23 8.31
N HIS A 19 11.20 -11.37 8.74
CA HIS A 19 11.88 -11.48 10.03
C HIS A 19 12.40 -10.13 10.51
N ASP A 20 12.48 -10.00 11.85
CA ASP A 20 13.12 -8.90 12.58
C ASP A 20 12.64 -7.51 12.18
N PHE A 21 11.32 -7.28 12.13
CA PHE A 21 10.81 -5.93 11.99
C PHE A 21 9.56 -5.70 12.86
N SER A 22 9.31 -4.44 13.12
CA SER A 22 8.07 -3.93 13.67
C SER A 22 7.45 -2.95 12.70
N LEU A 23 6.13 -2.93 12.64
CA LEU A 23 5.39 -2.00 11.83
C LEU A 23 4.15 -1.56 12.60
N SER A 24 3.89 -0.25 12.62
CA SER A 24 2.63 0.32 13.10
C SER A 24 2.01 1.15 11.99
N LEU A 25 0.73 0.95 11.74
CA LEU A 25 -0.05 1.76 10.80
C LEU A 25 -0.98 2.68 11.57
N GLU A 26 -0.86 3.97 11.28
CA GLU A 26 -1.75 4.99 11.82
C GLU A 26 -3.05 5.05 11.02
N LYS A 27 -4.13 5.50 11.66
CA LYS A 27 -5.40 5.73 10.98
C LYS A 27 -5.37 7.00 10.11
N GLY A 28 -6.26 7.08 9.13
CA GLY A 28 -6.39 8.24 8.26
C GLY A 28 -5.28 8.38 7.23
N ARG A 29 -4.58 7.29 6.87
CA ARG A 29 -3.43 7.31 5.97
C ARG A 29 -3.55 6.30 4.84
N VAL A 30 -2.99 6.66 3.69
CA VAL A 30 -2.77 5.74 2.57
C VAL A 30 -1.29 5.35 2.55
N TYR A 31 -1.03 4.07 2.77
CA TYR A 31 0.31 3.49 2.77
C TYR A 31 0.60 2.78 1.45
N GLY A 32 1.75 3.08 0.85
CA GLY A 32 2.29 2.31 -0.27
C GLY A 32 3.32 1.30 0.21
N LEU A 33 3.05 0.02 0.06
CA LEU A 33 3.98 -1.08 0.34
C LEU A 33 4.69 -1.48 -0.94
N LEU A 34 5.88 -0.93 -1.15
CA LEU A 34 6.67 -1.09 -2.36
C LEU A 34 7.70 -2.20 -2.21
N GLY A 35 7.94 -2.96 -3.24
CA GLY A 35 8.94 -4.02 -3.23
C GLY A 35 8.91 -4.86 -4.49
N LYS A 36 10.04 -5.50 -4.81
CA LYS A 36 10.12 -6.44 -5.93
C LYS A 36 9.20 -7.63 -5.73
N ASN A 37 8.92 -8.37 -6.80
CA ASN A 37 8.19 -9.63 -6.68
C ASN A 37 8.97 -10.59 -5.78
N GLY A 38 8.25 -11.23 -4.85
CA GLY A 38 8.85 -12.12 -3.85
C GLY A 38 9.46 -11.42 -2.63
N ALA A 39 9.37 -10.10 -2.48
CA ALA A 39 9.86 -9.37 -1.30
C ALA A 39 9.08 -9.67 0.00
N GLY A 40 7.88 -10.26 -0.11
CA GLY A 40 7.06 -10.61 1.05
C GLY A 40 5.81 -9.75 1.23
N LYS A 41 5.49 -8.85 0.30
CA LYS A 41 4.35 -7.91 0.36
C LYS A 41 3.02 -8.63 0.62
N SER A 42 2.62 -9.54 -0.26
CA SER A 42 1.36 -10.31 -0.11
C SER A 42 1.33 -11.12 1.18
N THR A 43 2.48 -11.69 1.57
CA THR A 43 2.60 -12.41 2.84
C THR A 43 2.32 -11.49 4.04
N LEU A 44 2.83 -10.26 4.02
CA LEU A 44 2.57 -9.27 5.06
C LEU A 44 1.07 -8.93 5.13
N LEU A 45 0.43 -8.66 3.99
CA LEU A 45 -1.00 -8.38 3.95
C LEU A 45 -1.82 -9.56 4.50
N TYR A 46 -1.47 -10.79 4.15
CA TYR A 46 -2.17 -12.00 4.62
C TYR A 46 -1.97 -12.26 6.12
N LEU A 47 -0.82 -11.87 6.67
CA LEU A 47 -0.59 -11.92 8.11
C LEU A 47 -1.41 -10.84 8.83
N MET A 48 -1.47 -9.63 8.29
CA MET A 48 -2.26 -8.53 8.85
C MET A 48 -3.75 -8.83 8.82
N SER A 49 -4.24 -9.48 7.76
CA SER A 49 -5.63 -9.93 7.63
C SER A 49 -5.96 -11.19 8.43
N GLY A 50 -4.99 -11.80 9.13
CA GLY A 50 -5.19 -13.03 9.88
C GLY A 50 -5.40 -14.29 9.03
N LEU A 51 -5.20 -14.22 7.70
CA LEU A 51 -5.21 -15.40 6.81
C LEU A 51 -4.00 -16.29 7.03
N LEU A 52 -2.87 -15.69 7.42
CA LEU A 52 -1.66 -16.39 7.82
C LEU A 52 -1.35 -16.12 9.29
N THR A 53 -0.66 -17.06 9.92
CA THR A 53 -0.21 -16.94 11.31
C THR A 53 1.30 -16.84 11.37
N PRO A 54 1.88 -15.86 12.05
CA PRO A 54 3.33 -15.77 12.21
C PRO A 54 3.87 -16.89 13.11
N LYS A 55 5.11 -17.31 12.89
CA LYS A 55 5.78 -18.31 13.75
C LYS A 55 6.23 -17.72 15.09
N SER A 56 6.61 -16.44 15.09
CA SER A 56 6.90 -15.66 16.27
C SER A 56 6.40 -14.24 16.09
N GLY A 57 6.29 -13.49 17.17
CA GLY A 57 5.65 -12.19 17.17
C GLY A 57 4.12 -12.30 17.11
N ARG A 58 3.49 -11.18 16.86
CA ARG A 58 2.03 -11.08 16.80
C ARG A 58 1.59 -9.92 15.89
N VAL A 59 0.36 -9.99 15.41
CA VAL A 59 -0.30 -8.90 14.70
C VAL A 59 -1.45 -8.43 15.58
N LEU A 60 -1.45 -7.15 15.91
CA LEU A 60 -2.49 -6.55 16.73
C LEU A 60 -3.33 -5.59 15.88
N TYR A 61 -4.64 -5.76 15.93
CA TYR A 61 -5.61 -4.83 15.39
C TYR A 61 -6.38 -4.20 16.54
N HIS A 62 -6.26 -2.88 16.74
CA HIS A 62 -6.80 -2.17 17.91
C HIS A 62 -6.47 -2.87 19.24
N GLY A 63 -5.22 -3.31 19.38
CA GLY A 63 -4.74 -4.02 20.57
C GLY A 63 -5.16 -5.50 20.69
N THR A 64 -5.99 -5.99 19.76
CA THR A 64 -6.45 -7.40 19.74
C THR A 64 -5.62 -8.22 18.78
N ASP A 65 -5.08 -9.35 19.22
CA ASP A 65 -4.34 -10.29 18.37
C ASP A 65 -5.29 -10.89 17.32
N VAL A 66 -4.96 -10.72 16.02
CA VAL A 66 -5.79 -11.21 14.90
C VAL A 66 -5.98 -12.73 14.92
N ARG A 67 -5.07 -13.48 15.56
CA ARG A 67 -5.21 -14.93 15.75
C ARG A 67 -6.44 -15.33 16.56
N ARG A 68 -6.98 -14.43 17.37
CA ARG A 68 -8.24 -14.69 18.11
C ARG A 68 -9.45 -14.81 17.18
N ARG A 69 -9.33 -14.38 15.93
CA ARG A 69 -10.35 -14.50 14.88
C ARG A 69 -11.73 -13.99 15.29
N LEU A 70 -11.75 -12.88 16.04
CA LEU A 70 -13.01 -12.30 16.54
C LEU A 70 -13.80 -11.71 15.36
N PRO A 71 -15.10 -11.97 15.24
CA PRO A 71 -15.95 -11.38 14.19
C PRO A 71 -15.83 -9.85 14.13
N VAL A 72 -15.83 -9.17 15.28
CA VAL A 72 -15.71 -7.70 15.37
C VAL A 72 -14.39 -7.19 14.73
N THR A 73 -13.32 -7.96 14.77
CA THR A 73 -12.05 -7.62 14.11
C THR A 73 -12.18 -7.72 12.58
N PHE A 74 -12.76 -8.81 12.09
CA PHE A 74 -12.87 -9.05 10.65
C PHE A 74 -13.98 -8.26 9.96
N GLN A 75 -15.01 -7.82 10.69
CA GLN A 75 -16.00 -6.89 10.20
C GLN A 75 -15.45 -5.49 9.92
N ASP A 76 -14.26 -5.18 10.47
CA ASP A 76 -13.63 -3.86 10.37
C ASP A 76 -12.34 -3.86 9.53
N MET A 77 -12.06 -4.95 8.82
CA MET A 77 -10.97 -5.04 7.85
C MET A 77 -11.42 -5.75 6.58
N PHE A 78 -10.84 -5.35 5.45
CA PHE A 78 -11.08 -6.00 4.17
C PHE A 78 -9.77 -6.21 3.43
N LEU A 79 -9.63 -7.36 2.77
CA LEU A 79 -8.48 -7.66 1.90
C LEU A 79 -8.95 -7.86 0.46
N VAL A 80 -8.38 -7.10 -0.45
CA VAL A 80 -8.47 -7.31 -1.89
C VAL A 80 -7.17 -8.01 -2.31
N PRO A 81 -7.18 -9.33 -2.56
CA PRO A 81 -5.98 -10.05 -2.99
C PRO A 81 -5.68 -9.75 -4.47
N GLU A 82 -4.45 -10.03 -4.91
CA GLU A 82 -4.05 -9.87 -6.31
C GLU A 82 -4.88 -10.76 -7.25
N GLU A 83 -5.03 -12.02 -6.87
CA GLU A 83 -5.83 -13.02 -7.60
C GLU A 83 -7.05 -13.42 -6.78
N PHE A 84 -8.20 -13.42 -7.41
CA PHE A 84 -9.47 -13.85 -6.84
C PHE A 84 -10.44 -14.21 -7.96
N ASP A 85 -11.51 -14.90 -7.61
CA ASP A 85 -12.64 -15.13 -8.51
C ASP A 85 -13.94 -14.65 -7.86
N LEU A 86 -14.87 -14.19 -8.70
CA LEU A 86 -16.21 -13.83 -8.29
C LEU A 86 -17.21 -14.85 -8.85
N PRO A 87 -18.20 -15.27 -8.06
CA PRO A 87 -19.22 -16.21 -8.52
C PRO A 87 -20.01 -15.62 -9.70
N PRO A 88 -20.49 -16.44 -10.65
CA PRO A 88 -21.28 -16.00 -11.80
C PRO A 88 -22.73 -15.70 -11.40
N VAL A 89 -22.92 -14.62 -10.64
CA VAL A 89 -24.21 -14.12 -10.15
C VAL A 89 -24.33 -12.64 -10.47
N SER A 90 -25.55 -12.06 -10.33
CA SER A 90 -25.70 -10.62 -10.45
C SER A 90 -24.93 -9.89 -9.33
N LEU A 91 -24.43 -8.69 -9.61
CA LEU A 91 -23.75 -7.88 -8.60
C LEU A 91 -24.69 -7.57 -7.41
N ILE A 92 -25.97 -7.35 -7.67
CA ILE A 92 -26.97 -7.13 -6.62
C ILE A 92 -27.00 -8.34 -5.68
N SER A 93 -27.12 -9.55 -6.21
CA SER A 93 -27.12 -10.78 -5.38
C SER A 93 -25.81 -10.94 -4.61
N TYR A 94 -24.68 -10.63 -5.24
CA TYR A 94 -23.38 -10.64 -4.56
C TYR A 94 -23.34 -9.67 -3.37
N VAL A 95 -23.82 -8.44 -3.57
CA VAL A 95 -23.90 -7.42 -2.51
C VAL A 95 -24.84 -7.86 -1.38
N GLU A 96 -26.02 -8.39 -1.71
CA GLU A 96 -26.99 -8.85 -0.71
C GLU A 96 -26.46 -9.99 0.16
N LEU A 97 -25.66 -10.89 -0.42
CA LEU A 97 -25.07 -12.03 0.30
C LEU A 97 -23.89 -11.62 1.17
N ASN A 98 -23.08 -10.65 0.76
CA ASN A 98 -21.80 -10.33 1.40
C ASN A 98 -21.86 -9.07 2.30
N SER A 99 -22.71 -8.09 1.99
CA SER A 99 -22.78 -6.85 2.78
C SER A 99 -23.18 -7.06 4.26
N PRO A 100 -23.99 -8.08 4.64
CA PRO A 100 -24.31 -8.28 6.07
C PRO A 100 -23.11 -8.60 6.97
N PHE A 101 -21.98 -9.02 6.40
CA PHE A 101 -20.75 -9.22 7.16
C PHE A 101 -20.03 -7.92 7.54
N TYR A 102 -20.44 -6.79 6.95
CA TYR A 102 -19.83 -5.49 7.13
C TYR A 102 -20.87 -4.47 7.62
N PRO A 103 -20.96 -4.24 8.94
CA PRO A 103 -22.03 -3.42 9.54
C PRO A 103 -22.10 -1.97 9.03
N ARG A 104 -20.99 -1.45 8.47
CA ARG A 104 -20.90 -0.10 7.91
C ARG A 104 -21.02 -0.06 6.38
N PHE A 105 -21.41 -1.17 5.76
CA PHE A 105 -21.57 -1.21 4.31
C PHE A 105 -22.63 -0.18 3.85
N SER A 106 -22.28 0.60 2.83
CA SER A 106 -23.16 1.59 2.22
C SER A 106 -23.47 1.22 0.75
N LYS A 107 -24.74 1.05 0.44
CA LYS A 107 -25.20 0.82 -0.96
C LYS A 107 -24.97 2.06 -1.82
N GLU A 108 -25.13 3.23 -1.25
CA GLU A 108 -24.91 4.52 -1.91
C GLU A 108 -23.43 4.66 -2.29
N ASP A 109 -22.52 4.32 -1.37
CA ASP A 109 -21.08 4.33 -1.64
C ASP A 109 -20.71 3.29 -2.70
N MET A 110 -21.33 2.10 -2.68
CA MET A 110 -21.10 1.09 -3.71
C MET A 110 -21.42 1.62 -5.12
N VAL A 111 -22.58 2.25 -5.30
CA VAL A 111 -22.97 2.86 -6.58
C VAL A 111 -22.02 3.99 -6.96
N LYS A 112 -21.68 4.87 -6.02
CA LYS A 112 -20.72 5.95 -6.21
C LYS A 112 -19.36 5.41 -6.69
N TYR A 113 -18.84 4.36 -6.06
CA TYR A 113 -17.54 3.80 -6.40
C TYR A 113 -17.53 3.06 -7.74
N LEU A 114 -18.59 2.37 -8.10
CA LEU A 114 -18.77 1.81 -9.44
C LEU A 114 -18.75 2.90 -10.52
N HIS A 115 -19.36 4.05 -10.23
CA HIS A 115 -19.40 5.17 -11.18
C HIS A 115 -18.01 5.73 -11.49
N TYR A 116 -17.06 5.71 -10.56
CA TYR A 116 -15.66 6.08 -10.85
C TYR A 116 -15.03 5.20 -11.93
N PHE A 117 -15.49 3.96 -12.05
CA PHE A 117 -15.05 2.99 -13.05
C PHE A 117 -15.99 2.86 -14.25
N GLU A 118 -16.96 3.79 -14.38
CA GLU A 118 -17.96 3.80 -15.45
C GLU A 118 -18.77 2.49 -15.52
N MET A 119 -19.11 1.92 -14.35
CA MET A 119 -19.83 0.67 -14.21
C MET A 119 -21.19 0.90 -13.53
N ASP A 120 -22.17 0.05 -13.85
CA ASP A 120 -23.51 0.03 -13.26
C ASP A 120 -23.64 -1.08 -12.20
N ILE A 121 -24.63 -0.96 -11.32
CA ILE A 121 -24.96 -1.99 -10.33
C ILE A 121 -25.69 -3.20 -10.95
N ASN A 122 -26.35 -3.00 -12.11
CA ASN A 122 -27.16 -4.01 -12.81
C ASN A 122 -26.30 -4.82 -13.79
N ILE A 123 -25.28 -5.49 -13.28
CA ILE A 123 -24.34 -6.30 -14.09
C ILE A 123 -24.26 -7.74 -13.59
N ASP A 124 -23.97 -8.66 -14.51
CA ASP A 124 -23.66 -10.05 -14.21
C ASP A 124 -22.14 -10.23 -14.06
N LEU A 125 -21.71 -10.71 -12.89
CA LEU A 125 -20.29 -10.92 -12.58
C LEU A 125 -19.63 -11.98 -13.47
N GLY A 126 -20.42 -12.96 -13.96
CA GLY A 126 -19.95 -14.00 -14.88
C GLY A 126 -19.58 -13.47 -16.26
N ALA A 127 -20.17 -12.35 -16.69
CA ALA A 127 -19.92 -11.73 -18.00
C ALA A 127 -18.70 -10.77 -18.00
N LEU A 128 -18.16 -10.45 -16.84
CA LEU A 128 -17.09 -9.45 -16.70
C LEU A 128 -15.69 -10.02 -17.02
N SER A 129 -14.89 -9.19 -17.66
CA SER A 129 -13.44 -9.43 -17.75
C SER A 129 -12.79 -9.35 -16.36
N MET A 130 -11.58 -9.91 -16.21
CA MET A 130 -10.86 -9.87 -14.93
C MET A 130 -10.62 -8.43 -14.44
N GLY A 131 -10.27 -7.49 -15.32
CA GLY A 131 -10.12 -6.07 -14.96
C GLY A 131 -11.41 -5.45 -14.45
N GLN A 132 -12.56 -5.77 -15.08
CA GLN A 132 -13.88 -5.32 -14.61
C GLN A 132 -14.27 -5.97 -13.27
N LYS A 133 -14.03 -7.28 -13.11
CA LYS A 133 -14.22 -7.97 -11.81
C LYS A 133 -13.42 -7.27 -10.71
N LYS A 134 -12.16 -6.88 -11.01
CA LYS A 134 -11.30 -6.17 -10.06
C LYS A 134 -11.87 -4.81 -9.67
N LYS A 135 -12.35 -4.01 -10.64
CA LYS A 135 -13.03 -2.73 -10.40
C LYS A 135 -14.26 -2.90 -9.49
N VAL A 136 -15.10 -3.89 -9.76
CA VAL A 136 -16.29 -4.21 -8.93
C VAL A 136 -15.88 -4.62 -7.52
N PHE A 137 -14.89 -5.52 -7.40
CA PHE A 137 -14.47 -6.03 -6.10
C PHE A 137 -13.85 -4.94 -5.22
N MET A 138 -13.05 -4.06 -5.80
CA MET A 138 -12.52 -2.87 -5.11
C MET A 138 -13.64 -1.91 -4.69
N SER A 139 -14.66 -1.70 -5.55
CA SER A 139 -15.82 -0.86 -5.22
C SER A 139 -16.59 -1.43 -4.02
N PHE A 140 -16.81 -2.75 -4.00
CA PHE A 140 -17.39 -3.43 -2.85
C PHE A 140 -16.53 -3.26 -1.59
N ALA A 141 -15.23 -3.51 -1.70
CA ALA A 141 -14.28 -3.39 -0.60
C ALA A 141 -14.30 -2.00 0.04
N LEU A 142 -14.30 -0.93 -0.78
CA LEU A 142 -14.32 0.44 -0.27
C LEU A 142 -15.71 0.79 0.34
N ALA A 143 -16.81 0.26 -0.25
CA ALA A 143 -18.17 0.44 0.26
C ALA A 143 -18.46 -0.30 1.57
N THR A 144 -17.61 -1.27 1.99
CA THR A 144 -17.72 -1.89 3.32
C THR A 144 -17.49 -0.90 4.45
N ASN A 145 -16.84 0.23 4.16
CA ASN A 145 -16.45 1.26 5.14
C ASN A 145 -15.67 0.69 6.34
N THR A 146 -14.88 -0.36 6.09
CA THR A 146 -13.94 -0.91 7.07
C THR A 146 -12.84 0.09 7.39
N SER A 147 -12.34 0.09 8.64
CA SER A 147 -11.26 0.99 9.05
C SER A 147 -9.90 0.57 8.50
N LEU A 148 -9.74 -0.69 8.12
CA LEU A 148 -8.51 -1.19 7.47
C LEU A 148 -8.85 -1.84 6.13
N LEU A 149 -8.31 -1.29 5.06
CA LEU A 149 -8.40 -1.84 3.72
C LEU A 149 -7.00 -2.21 3.23
N LEU A 150 -6.82 -3.48 2.96
CA LEU A 150 -5.58 -4.05 2.42
C LEU A 150 -5.78 -4.38 0.95
N MET A 151 -4.91 -3.91 0.06
CA MET A 151 -5.00 -4.16 -1.38
C MET A 151 -3.68 -4.71 -1.91
N ASP A 152 -3.72 -5.91 -2.48
CA ASP A 152 -2.56 -6.56 -3.08
C ASP A 152 -2.57 -6.36 -4.59
N GLU A 153 -1.58 -5.60 -5.12
CA GLU A 153 -1.41 -5.29 -6.54
C GLU A 153 -2.74 -4.85 -7.23
N PRO A 154 -3.49 -3.88 -6.68
CA PRO A 154 -4.85 -3.58 -7.15
C PRO A 154 -4.88 -3.03 -8.58
N THR A 155 -3.80 -2.41 -9.07
CA THR A 155 -3.72 -1.83 -10.41
C THR A 155 -3.27 -2.82 -11.49
N ASN A 156 -2.80 -4.03 -11.09
CA ASN A 156 -2.48 -5.08 -12.05
C ASN A 156 -3.70 -5.48 -12.87
N GLY A 157 -3.54 -5.48 -14.20
CA GLY A 157 -4.62 -5.83 -15.13
C GLY A 157 -5.63 -4.72 -15.40
N LEU A 158 -5.45 -3.51 -14.82
CA LEU A 158 -6.20 -2.33 -15.21
C LEU A 158 -5.57 -1.69 -16.46
N ASP A 159 -6.44 -1.18 -17.33
CA ASP A 159 -6.07 -0.31 -18.45
C ASP A 159 -5.62 1.09 -17.96
N ILE A 160 -5.03 1.89 -18.87
CA ILE A 160 -4.53 3.23 -18.52
C ILE A 160 -5.62 4.13 -17.91
N PRO A 161 -6.85 4.21 -18.50
CA PRO A 161 -7.95 4.92 -17.85
C PRO A 161 -8.29 4.39 -16.46
N GLY A 162 -8.34 3.06 -16.29
CA GLY A 162 -8.63 2.40 -15.01
C GLY A 162 -7.62 2.75 -13.91
N LYS A 163 -6.34 2.88 -14.24
CA LYS A 163 -5.30 3.34 -13.30
C LYS A 163 -5.52 4.78 -12.86
N SER A 164 -5.93 5.66 -13.77
CA SER A 164 -6.29 7.05 -13.43
C SER A 164 -7.55 7.12 -12.58
N GLN A 165 -8.57 6.32 -12.92
CA GLN A 165 -9.81 6.19 -12.15
C GLN A 165 -9.53 5.66 -10.75
N PHE A 166 -8.61 4.70 -10.60
CA PHE A 166 -8.21 4.12 -9.32
C PHE A 166 -7.67 5.18 -8.34
N ARG A 167 -6.84 6.11 -8.78
CA ARG A 167 -6.34 7.19 -7.90
C ARG A 167 -7.48 8.06 -7.36
N LYS A 168 -8.42 8.47 -8.22
CA LYS A 168 -9.62 9.24 -7.80
C LYS A 168 -10.50 8.43 -6.85
N PHE A 169 -10.68 7.16 -7.14
CA PHE A 169 -11.43 6.21 -6.33
C PHE A 169 -10.85 6.10 -4.91
N ILE A 170 -9.53 5.89 -4.75
CA ILE A 170 -8.87 5.84 -3.45
C ILE A 170 -9.05 7.15 -2.68
N ALA A 171 -8.74 8.29 -3.32
CA ALA A 171 -8.88 9.60 -2.69
C ALA A 171 -10.31 9.88 -2.22
N SER A 172 -11.33 9.47 -3.00
CA SER A 172 -12.75 9.69 -2.65
C SER A 172 -13.25 8.82 -1.51
N GLY A 173 -12.58 7.71 -1.24
CA GLY A 173 -12.95 6.74 -0.20
C GLY A 173 -12.22 6.93 1.12
N MET A 174 -11.25 7.85 1.19
CA MET A 174 -10.52 8.13 2.41
C MET A 174 -11.35 8.91 3.43
N THR A 175 -11.15 8.59 4.70
CA THR A 175 -11.70 9.28 5.87
C THR A 175 -10.65 9.27 6.98
N ASP A 176 -10.80 10.12 7.99
CA ASP A 176 -9.86 10.22 9.13
C ASP A 176 -9.71 8.90 9.92
N ASP A 177 -10.67 8.02 9.84
CA ASP A 177 -10.65 6.72 10.52
C ASP A 177 -10.23 5.55 9.63
N LYS A 178 -10.13 5.75 8.31
CA LYS A 178 -9.79 4.69 7.35
C LYS A 178 -8.31 4.64 7.09
N THR A 179 -7.72 3.47 7.13
CA THR A 179 -6.34 3.20 6.71
C THR A 179 -6.38 2.30 5.48
N ILE A 180 -5.68 2.69 4.43
CA ILE A 180 -5.52 1.88 3.22
C ILE A 180 -4.05 1.52 3.07
N LEU A 181 -3.75 0.23 2.91
CA LEU A 181 -2.41 -0.26 2.58
C LEU A 181 -2.44 -0.91 1.21
N ILE A 182 -1.70 -0.34 0.27
CA ILE A 182 -1.63 -0.79 -1.12
C ILE A 182 -0.25 -1.39 -1.36
N SER A 183 -0.17 -2.70 -1.63
CA SER A 183 1.06 -3.31 -2.11
C SER A 183 1.18 -3.15 -3.61
N THR A 184 2.35 -2.77 -4.10
CA THR A 184 2.63 -2.76 -5.53
C THR A 184 4.12 -2.80 -5.85
N HIS A 185 4.44 -3.27 -7.05
CA HIS A 185 5.74 -3.09 -7.70
C HIS A 185 5.68 -2.02 -8.81
N GLN A 186 4.47 -1.49 -9.14
CA GLN A 186 4.21 -0.45 -10.14
C GLN A 186 4.00 0.90 -9.45
N VAL A 187 5.09 1.55 -9.06
CA VAL A 187 5.10 2.73 -8.18
C VAL A 187 4.32 3.92 -8.76
N ARG A 188 4.41 4.10 -10.10
CA ARG A 188 3.76 5.21 -10.82
C ARG A 188 2.23 5.19 -10.77
N ASP A 189 1.64 4.04 -10.44
CA ASP A 189 0.18 3.92 -10.42
C ASP A 189 -0.44 4.58 -9.18
N ILE A 190 0.34 4.74 -8.10
CA ILE A 190 -0.16 5.19 -6.79
C ILE A 190 0.55 6.40 -6.21
N ASP A 191 1.55 6.96 -6.91
CA ASP A 191 2.42 8.05 -6.43
C ASP A 191 1.67 9.27 -5.87
N LYS A 192 0.54 9.62 -6.49
CA LYS A 192 -0.26 10.82 -6.14
C LYS A 192 -1.27 10.62 -5.01
N VAL A 193 -1.36 9.43 -4.42
CA VAL A 193 -2.38 9.14 -3.38
C VAL A 193 -1.78 8.66 -2.08
N LEU A 194 -0.46 8.55 -1.99
CA LEU A 194 0.22 8.06 -0.80
C LEU A 194 0.50 9.16 0.22
N ASP A 195 0.25 8.86 1.49
CA ASP A 195 0.71 9.64 2.63
C ASP A 195 2.00 9.07 3.22
N HIS A 196 2.24 7.78 3.04
CA HIS A 196 3.33 7.04 3.68
C HIS A 196 3.89 5.96 2.77
N VAL A 197 5.20 5.78 2.81
CA VAL A 197 5.93 4.83 1.97
C VAL A 197 6.64 3.78 2.82
N LEU A 198 6.37 2.52 2.50
CA LEU A 198 7.05 1.34 3.04
C LEU A 198 7.81 0.68 1.89
N ILE A 199 9.13 0.56 1.99
CA ILE A 199 9.93 -0.16 0.99
C ILE A 199 10.47 -1.44 1.60
N MET A 200 10.16 -2.56 0.95
CA MET A 200 10.60 -3.89 1.36
C MET A 200 11.53 -4.51 0.32
N ASP A 201 12.60 -5.11 0.79
CA ASP A 201 13.45 -6.00 0.00
C ASP A 201 14.00 -7.13 0.88
N ASN A 202 14.18 -8.31 0.29
CA ASN A 202 14.75 -9.49 0.96
C ASN A 202 14.19 -9.73 2.37
N SER A 203 12.85 -9.65 2.50
CA SER A 203 12.14 -9.95 3.76
C SER A 203 12.34 -8.91 4.88
N ARG A 204 12.86 -7.72 4.57
CA ARG A 204 13.08 -6.62 5.51
C ARG A 204 12.41 -5.34 5.03
N VAL A 205 12.02 -4.50 5.97
CA VAL A 205 11.62 -3.11 5.68
C VAL A 205 12.89 -2.26 5.64
N LEU A 206 13.14 -1.63 4.50
CA LEU A 206 14.31 -0.76 4.28
C LEU A 206 13.98 0.71 4.53
N LEU A 207 12.74 1.11 4.29
CA LEU A 207 12.23 2.45 4.54
C LEU A 207 10.79 2.36 5.06
N ASN A 208 10.46 3.19 6.04
CA ASN A 208 9.13 3.35 6.61
C ASN A 208 8.95 4.80 7.04
N GLU A 209 8.48 5.65 6.10
CA GLU A 209 8.43 7.10 6.33
C GLU A 209 7.24 7.75 5.64
N SER A 210 6.77 8.87 6.19
CA SER A 210 5.78 9.71 5.53
C SER A 210 6.35 10.39 4.29
N VAL A 211 5.51 10.64 3.27
CA VAL A 211 5.92 11.37 2.06
C VAL A 211 6.49 12.74 2.42
N MET A 212 5.86 13.44 3.37
CA MET A 212 6.36 14.71 3.87
C MET A 212 7.75 14.57 4.50
N GLY A 213 7.95 13.61 5.41
CA GLY A 213 9.25 13.36 6.05
C GLY A 213 10.35 12.95 5.05
N ILE A 214 9.95 12.28 3.96
CA ILE A 214 10.88 11.98 2.86
C ILE A 214 11.31 13.26 2.15
N CYS A 215 10.37 14.13 1.75
CA CYS A 215 10.68 15.40 1.06
C CYS A 215 11.41 16.39 1.96
N ASP A 216 11.19 16.37 3.27
CA ASP A 216 11.93 17.19 4.22
C ASP A 216 13.45 16.84 4.25
N LYS A 217 13.80 15.58 4.00
CA LYS A 217 15.18 15.08 4.10
C LYS A 217 15.85 14.77 2.77
N LEU A 218 15.07 14.61 1.72
CA LEU A 218 15.53 14.23 0.40
C LEU A 218 15.00 15.22 -0.64
N LEU A 219 15.91 15.73 -1.46
CA LEU A 219 15.61 16.58 -2.60
C LEU A 219 15.60 15.74 -3.89
N PHE A 220 14.51 15.82 -4.63
CA PHE A 220 14.32 15.18 -5.93
C PHE A 220 14.45 16.25 -7.01
N THR A 221 15.45 16.13 -7.88
CA THR A 221 15.69 17.11 -8.95
C THR A 221 16.14 16.42 -10.24
N GLU A 222 16.12 17.15 -11.35
CA GLU A 222 16.65 16.73 -12.63
C GLU A 222 17.72 17.75 -13.06
N SER A 223 18.95 17.28 -13.37
CA SER A 223 20.06 18.15 -13.74
C SER A 223 21.11 17.39 -14.55
N ASP A 224 21.86 18.13 -15.35
CA ASP A 224 23.09 17.70 -16.03
C ASP A 224 24.37 18.20 -15.37
N ASP A 225 24.25 18.94 -14.25
CA ASP A 225 25.38 19.46 -13.49
C ASP A 225 26.21 18.34 -12.87
N ARG A 226 27.46 18.26 -13.28
CA ARG A 226 28.41 17.24 -12.78
C ARG A 226 28.69 17.36 -11.29
N THR A 227 28.60 18.55 -10.72
CA THR A 227 28.85 18.77 -9.29
C THR A 227 27.71 18.16 -8.46
N LEU A 228 26.47 18.42 -8.85
CA LEU A 228 25.30 17.82 -8.23
C LEU A 228 25.27 16.29 -8.40
N LEU A 229 25.66 15.79 -9.58
CA LEU A 229 25.75 14.36 -9.83
C LEU A 229 26.76 13.67 -8.89
N GLN A 230 27.93 14.28 -8.64
CA GLN A 230 28.94 13.72 -7.73
C GLN A 230 28.50 13.74 -6.26
N SER A 231 27.72 14.73 -5.84
CA SER A 231 27.20 14.83 -4.47
C SER A 231 25.91 14.03 -4.24
N SER A 232 25.29 13.50 -5.28
CA SER A 232 24.03 12.77 -5.17
C SER A 232 24.17 11.46 -4.38
N LEU A 233 23.10 11.10 -3.68
CA LEU A 233 22.97 9.79 -3.03
C LEU A 233 22.74 8.69 -4.06
N TYR A 234 21.95 9.03 -5.10
CA TYR A 234 21.63 8.16 -6.20
C TYR A 234 21.25 8.99 -7.43
N SER A 235 21.50 8.45 -8.61
CA SER A 235 21.11 9.07 -9.89
C SER A 235 20.60 8.03 -10.87
N ALA A 236 19.69 8.45 -11.74
CA ALA A 236 19.18 7.67 -12.86
C ALA A 236 19.12 8.52 -14.13
N PRO A 237 19.41 7.97 -15.33
CA PRO A 237 19.35 8.72 -16.56
C PRO A 237 17.94 9.26 -16.83
N SER A 238 17.87 10.48 -17.39
CA SER A 238 16.66 11.11 -17.89
C SER A 238 16.87 11.63 -19.31
N ILE A 239 15.82 12.16 -19.93
CA ILE A 239 15.91 12.75 -21.29
C ILE A 239 16.74 14.05 -21.28
N GLN A 240 16.69 14.80 -20.18
CA GLN A 240 17.33 16.13 -20.06
C GLN A 240 18.58 16.11 -19.15
N GLY A 241 19.14 14.92 -18.85
CA GLY A 241 20.29 14.79 -17.98
C GLY A 241 20.17 13.58 -17.05
N ASN A 242 20.05 13.83 -15.75
CA ASN A 242 19.87 12.79 -14.75
C ASN A 242 18.83 13.20 -13.71
N PHE A 243 17.97 12.28 -13.31
CA PHE A 243 17.25 12.40 -12.05
C PHE A 243 18.22 12.18 -10.91
N LEU A 244 18.25 13.09 -9.96
CA LEU A 244 19.16 13.09 -8.82
C LEU A 244 18.37 13.02 -7.52
N LEU A 245 18.86 12.19 -6.61
CA LEU A 245 18.42 12.15 -5.22
C LEU A 245 19.52 12.72 -4.35
N LEU A 246 19.26 13.81 -3.67
CA LEU A 246 20.21 14.55 -2.84
C LEU A 246 19.70 14.63 -1.40
N PRO A 247 20.59 14.81 -0.39
CA PRO A 247 20.14 15.28 0.92
C PRO A 247 19.53 16.67 0.79
N ASN A 248 18.40 16.92 1.45
CA ASN A 248 17.73 18.21 1.44
C ASN A 248 18.24 19.07 2.62
N GLU A 249 19.43 19.65 2.46
CA GLU A 249 20.06 20.50 3.50
C GLU A 249 19.50 21.95 3.48
N SER A 250 19.03 22.39 2.32
CA SER A 250 18.48 23.75 2.12
C SER A 250 17.01 23.90 2.50
N GLY A 251 16.29 22.77 2.69
CA GLY A 251 14.84 22.77 2.93
C GLY A 251 14.03 23.19 1.70
N GLU A 252 14.55 22.86 0.50
CA GLU A 252 13.84 23.13 -0.75
C GLU A 252 12.65 22.20 -0.93
N ASP A 253 11.55 22.73 -1.44
CA ASP A 253 10.39 21.94 -1.81
C ASP A 253 10.67 21.16 -3.08
N SER A 254 10.41 19.86 -3.05
CA SER A 254 10.44 19.00 -4.24
C SER A 254 9.30 18.01 -4.24
N GLU A 255 8.82 17.68 -5.43
CA GLU A 255 7.85 16.60 -5.58
C GLU A 255 8.56 15.25 -5.50
N ILE A 256 8.03 14.34 -4.70
CA ILE A 256 8.59 12.99 -4.55
C ILE A 256 8.61 12.25 -5.89
N ASN A 257 9.76 11.67 -6.24
CA ASN A 257 9.88 10.70 -7.31
C ASN A 257 10.01 9.31 -6.67
N LEU A 258 8.88 8.62 -6.54
CA LEU A 258 8.83 7.32 -5.87
C LEU A 258 9.68 6.25 -6.58
N GLU A 259 9.80 6.32 -7.90
CA GLU A 259 10.63 5.36 -8.66
C GLU A 259 12.12 5.58 -8.36
N LEU A 260 12.54 6.84 -8.33
CA LEU A 260 13.92 7.20 -7.95
C LEU A 260 14.21 6.81 -6.50
N LEU A 261 13.28 7.11 -5.58
CA LEU A 261 13.38 6.72 -4.17
C LEU A 261 13.49 5.21 -3.99
N PHE A 262 12.62 4.45 -4.67
CA PHE A 262 12.61 3.00 -4.62
C PHE A 262 13.95 2.41 -5.08
N ASN A 263 14.44 2.85 -6.25
CA ASN A 263 15.70 2.38 -6.79
C ASN A 263 16.89 2.78 -5.91
N ALA A 264 16.90 4.01 -5.38
CA ALA A 264 17.92 4.49 -4.45
C ALA A 264 17.95 3.67 -3.16
N THR A 265 16.79 3.41 -2.56
CA THR A 265 16.66 2.63 -1.33
C THR A 265 17.19 1.19 -1.51
N LEU A 266 16.99 0.60 -2.70
CA LEU A 266 17.53 -0.72 -3.00
C LEU A 266 19.04 -0.72 -3.29
N ALA A 267 19.55 0.35 -3.90
CA ALA A 267 20.95 0.44 -4.31
C ALA A 267 21.87 0.85 -3.15
N VAL A 268 21.42 1.77 -2.30
CA VAL A 268 22.23 2.36 -1.20
C VAL A 268 21.40 2.44 0.10
N PRO A 269 20.87 1.31 0.61
CA PRO A 269 19.92 1.30 1.74
C PRO A 269 20.49 1.97 3.00
N GLU A 270 21.77 1.76 3.30
CA GLU A 270 22.42 2.32 4.49
C GLU A 270 22.53 3.85 4.42
N ARG A 271 22.82 4.40 3.25
CA ARG A 271 22.91 5.86 3.06
C ARG A 271 21.52 6.52 3.19
N ILE A 272 20.48 5.88 2.66
CA ILE A 272 19.11 6.38 2.76
C ILE A 272 18.63 6.27 4.22
N SER A 273 18.74 5.10 4.84
CA SER A 273 18.27 4.90 6.22
C SER A 273 18.96 5.81 7.24
N ALA A 274 20.24 6.12 7.04
CA ALA A 274 21.00 7.00 7.93
C ALA A 274 20.38 8.41 8.05
N LEU A 275 19.71 8.90 7.01
CA LEU A 275 19.03 10.20 7.03
C LEU A 275 17.78 10.20 7.93
N PHE A 276 17.14 9.04 8.11
CA PHE A 276 15.91 8.89 8.90
C PHE A 276 16.18 8.42 10.33
N HIS A 277 17.33 7.77 10.57
CA HIS A 277 17.80 7.40 11.90
C HIS A 277 18.61 8.53 12.56
N THR A 278 18.10 9.78 12.57
CA THR A 278 18.71 10.81 13.39
C THR A 278 18.52 10.42 14.85
N LYS A 279 19.62 10.24 15.58
CA LYS A 279 19.72 9.94 17.00
C LYS A 279 18.57 10.54 17.81
N GLN A 280 17.75 9.69 18.41
CA GLN A 280 17.17 10.01 19.70
C GLN A 280 18.38 10.11 20.65
N THR A 281 19.03 11.27 20.65
CA THR A 281 19.98 11.65 21.69
C THR A 281 19.17 12.44 22.71
N GLU A 282 18.89 11.74 23.82
CA GLU A 282 18.76 12.27 25.17
C GLU A 282 18.10 13.64 25.39
N LEU A 283 16.93 13.62 26.02
CA LEU A 283 16.64 14.47 27.18
C LEU A 283 15.94 13.64 28.24
#